data_108ccdb4597bcaa792ad9ee9becd4d50
#
_entry.id   108ccdb4597bcaa792ad9ee9becd4d50
#
_cell.length_a   1.000
_cell.length_b   1.000
_cell.length_c   1.000
_cell.angle_alpha   90.00
_cell.angle_beta   90.00
_cell.angle_gamma   90.00
#
_symmetry.space_group_name_H-M   'P 1'
#
loop_
_entity.id
_entity.type
_entity.pdbx_description
1 polymer ?
#
loop_
_entity_poly.entity_id
_entity_poly.type
_entity_poly.pdbx_seq_one_letter_code
_entity_poly.pdbx_strand_id
1 'polypeptide(L)'
;VEIKNEKDEFIIAQNDEKQLLVKGYEDLPVGTYEIESLTGELSSLTASREISSDSVNLDDYGLDKPRATAEVTYHDDSKITFELGNDASGDAGCYVRIDKKGPIYVVNSYFAEQLLKESVMYIGTSLITPPEARKDDTSSGTGGNDTAVMKNMKLSGTVRKEPLEFGVNTRTDDSVYSTFNYLITSPLLKGTGDSAANIAQSATSLDAVRAVKAHPTAAQLKEYGLDKPYSVCELTLAVQTFTSTDDDETVTTYYNSTKHIIKLGKKDKDGNYYALVDDYNAVYLLSSGSVPWAETQFNDIVTPLLFLRDITTVKSIEVN
;
A
#
# COMPACT_ATOMS: atom_id res chain seq x y z
N VAL A 1 -2.27 17.17 -18.68
CA VAL A 1 -3.71 17.29 -18.41
C VAL A 1 -3.90 18.18 -17.21
N GLU A 2 -4.70 19.24 -17.35
CA GLU A 2 -5.11 20.11 -16.25
C GLU A 2 -6.55 19.76 -15.88
N ILE A 3 -6.80 19.43 -14.63
CA ILE A 3 -8.12 19.05 -14.12
C ILE A 3 -8.55 20.03 -13.04
N LYS A 4 -9.78 20.51 -13.17
CA LYS A 4 -10.47 21.28 -12.15
C LYS A 4 -11.85 20.67 -11.93
N ASN A 5 -12.13 20.28 -10.69
CA ASN A 5 -13.42 19.73 -10.29
C ASN A 5 -13.92 20.36 -8.99
N GLU A 6 -15.06 19.90 -8.48
CA GLU A 6 -15.68 20.40 -7.25
C GLU A 6 -14.81 20.28 -6.00
N LYS A 7 -13.82 19.39 -6.02
CA LYS A 7 -13.01 19.01 -4.85
C LYS A 7 -11.58 19.52 -4.94
N ASP A 8 -11.01 19.58 -6.16
CA ASP A 8 -9.58 19.79 -6.36
C ASP A 8 -9.27 20.44 -7.71
N GLU A 9 -8.07 21.04 -7.81
CA GLU A 9 -7.51 21.57 -9.04
C GLU A 9 -6.04 21.16 -9.13
N PHE A 10 -5.66 20.39 -10.14
CA PHE A 10 -4.32 19.80 -10.26
C PHE A 10 -3.92 19.54 -11.71
N ILE A 11 -2.63 19.28 -11.90
CA ILE A 11 -2.05 19.00 -13.21
C ILE A 11 -1.40 17.62 -13.16
N ILE A 12 -1.68 16.78 -14.15
CA ILE A 12 -0.91 15.57 -14.45
C ILE A 12 -0.01 15.87 -15.64
N ALA A 13 1.29 15.72 -15.47
CA ALA A 13 2.30 16.01 -16.49
C ALA A 13 3.39 14.93 -16.49
N GLN A 14 4.15 14.88 -17.58
CA GLN A 14 5.34 14.03 -17.65
C GLN A 14 6.50 14.67 -16.88
N ASN A 15 7.20 13.85 -16.11
CA ASN A 15 8.50 14.20 -15.54
C ASN A 15 9.64 14.00 -16.58
N ASP A 16 10.89 14.24 -16.18
CA ASP A 16 12.07 14.07 -17.03
C ASP A 16 12.26 12.61 -17.51
N GLU A 17 11.71 11.64 -16.78
CA GLU A 17 11.74 10.21 -17.10
C GLU A 17 10.56 9.78 -18.00
N LYS A 18 9.75 10.74 -18.46
CA LYS A 18 8.52 10.54 -19.25
C LYS A 18 7.41 9.78 -18.52
N GLN A 19 7.49 9.69 -17.20
CA GLN A 19 6.42 9.13 -16.39
C GLN A 19 5.37 10.22 -16.09
N LEU A 20 4.10 9.89 -16.29
CA LEU A 20 2.99 10.76 -15.90
C LEU A 20 2.77 10.70 -14.39
N LEU A 21 2.65 11.86 -13.74
CA LEU A 21 2.37 12.01 -12.33
C LEU A 21 1.65 13.33 -12.05
N VAL A 22 1.10 13.47 -10.86
CA VAL A 22 0.52 14.75 -10.41
C VAL A 22 1.67 15.71 -10.09
N LYS A 23 1.66 16.88 -10.70
CA LYS A 23 2.67 17.91 -10.46
C LYS A 23 2.68 18.33 -8.99
N GLY A 24 3.85 18.31 -8.39
CA GLY A 24 4.05 18.55 -6.97
C GLY A 24 4.00 17.28 -6.10
N TYR A 25 3.88 16.07 -6.72
CA TYR A 25 3.94 14.78 -6.05
C TYR A 25 5.11 13.92 -6.55
N GLU A 26 6.18 14.56 -7.04
CA GLU A 26 7.37 13.91 -7.59
C GLU A 26 8.12 13.06 -6.56
N ASP A 27 7.93 13.34 -5.26
CA ASP A 27 8.50 12.62 -4.12
C ASP A 27 7.61 11.47 -3.61
N LEU A 28 6.47 11.22 -4.26
CA LEU A 28 5.49 10.22 -3.83
C LEU A 28 5.39 9.07 -4.83
N PRO A 29 4.97 7.87 -4.39
CA PRO A 29 4.68 6.76 -5.29
C PRO A 29 3.61 7.14 -6.32
N VAL A 30 3.78 6.72 -7.56
CA VAL A 30 2.83 7.04 -8.63
C VAL A 30 1.75 5.99 -8.74
N GLY A 31 0.49 6.42 -8.76
CA GLY A 31 -0.68 5.58 -9.04
C GLY A 31 -0.84 5.34 -10.54
N THR A 32 0.01 4.48 -11.10
CA THR A 32 0.08 4.22 -12.53
C THR A 32 -1.27 3.81 -13.12
N TYR A 33 -1.98 2.90 -12.44
CA TYR A 33 -3.30 2.43 -12.89
C TYR A 33 -4.34 3.54 -12.95
N GLU A 34 -4.39 4.42 -11.95
CA GLU A 34 -5.34 5.55 -11.89
C GLU A 34 -5.06 6.56 -13.00
N ILE A 35 -3.77 6.83 -13.27
CA ILE A 35 -3.35 7.73 -14.33
C ILE A 35 -3.65 7.13 -15.71
N GLU A 36 -3.35 5.86 -15.92
CA GLU A 36 -3.67 5.15 -17.17
C GLU A 36 -5.18 5.09 -17.42
N SER A 37 -5.99 4.88 -16.37
CA SER A 37 -7.45 4.89 -16.46
C SER A 37 -7.98 6.26 -16.92
N LEU A 38 -7.50 7.34 -16.31
CA LEU A 38 -7.87 8.70 -16.71
C LEU A 38 -7.43 9.02 -18.14
N THR A 39 -6.17 8.77 -18.47
CA THR A 39 -5.62 9.09 -19.80
C THR A 39 -6.24 8.23 -20.90
N GLY A 40 -6.62 6.99 -20.59
CA GLY A 40 -7.39 6.13 -21.48
C GLY A 40 -8.74 6.74 -21.85
N GLU A 41 -9.53 7.19 -20.87
CA GLU A 41 -10.81 7.87 -21.10
C GLU A 41 -10.64 9.17 -21.89
N LEU A 42 -9.61 9.95 -21.59
CA LEU A 42 -9.34 11.22 -22.29
C LEU A 42 -8.80 11.02 -23.72
N SER A 43 -8.24 9.87 -24.03
CA SER A 43 -7.71 9.57 -25.37
C SER A 43 -8.72 8.88 -26.30
N SER A 44 -9.74 8.24 -25.75
CA SER A 44 -10.70 7.42 -26.54
C SER A 44 -12.08 7.41 -25.89
N LEU A 45 -12.75 8.57 -25.90
CA LEU A 45 -14.08 8.71 -25.33
C LEU A 45 -15.16 8.39 -26.37
N THR A 46 -16.08 7.49 -26.04
CA THR A 46 -17.21 7.10 -26.90
C THR A 46 -18.52 7.63 -26.33
N ALA A 47 -19.29 8.33 -27.17
CA ALA A 47 -20.62 8.78 -26.83
C ALA A 47 -21.68 7.71 -27.18
N SER A 48 -22.62 7.49 -26.27
CA SER A 48 -23.81 6.67 -26.52
C SER A 48 -24.91 7.45 -27.23
N ARG A 49 -24.91 8.78 -27.12
CA ARG A 49 -25.89 9.69 -27.73
C ARG A 49 -25.31 11.08 -27.92
N GLU A 50 -25.72 11.72 -28.99
CA GLU A 50 -25.50 13.15 -29.29
C GLU A 50 -26.80 13.94 -29.12
N ILE A 51 -26.69 15.10 -28.51
CA ILE A 51 -27.81 16.07 -28.36
C ILE A 51 -27.43 17.32 -29.14
N SER A 52 -28.25 17.72 -30.11
CA SER A 52 -27.98 18.90 -30.94
C SER A 52 -27.82 20.16 -30.09
N SER A 53 -26.86 21.02 -30.47
CA SER A 53 -26.59 22.26 -29.78
C SER A 53 -27.56 23.40 -30.15
N ASP A 54 -28.42 23.22 -31.16
CA ASP A 54 -29.32 24.25 -31.62
C ASP A 54 -30.44 24.49 -30.62
N SER A 55 -30.37 25.64 -29.92
CA SER A 55 -31.33 26.10 -28.90
C SER A 55 -31.35 25.33 -27.57
N VAL A 56 -30.24 24.74 -27.17
CA VAL A 56 -30.13 24.03 -25.91
C VAL A 56 -29.77 24.98 -24.76
N ASN A 57 -30.53 24.92 -23.68
CA ASN A 57 -30.17 25.59 -22.43
C ASN A 57 -29.12 24.74 -21.68
N LEU A 58 -27.90 25.25 -21.53
CA LEU A 58 -26.77 24.51 -20.86
C LEU A 58 -27.04 24.19 -19.40
N ASP A 59 -27.87 25.00 -18.72
CA ASP A 59 -28.28 24.80 -17.32
C ASP A 59 -29.00 23.44 -17.13
N ASP A 60 -29.84 23.04 -18.11
CA ASP A 60 -30.59 21.77 -18.06
C ASP A 60 -29.64 20.54 -18.03
N TYR A 61 -28.41 20.71 -18.47
CA TYR A 61 -27.37 19.68 -18.56
C TYR A 61 -26.22 19.87 -17.54
N GLY A 62 -26.29 20.96 -16.72
CA GLY A 62 -25.22 21.31 -15.78
C GLY A 62 -23.92 21.78 -16.45
N LEU A 63 -24.01 22.29 -17.69
CA LEU A 63 -22.87 22.74 -18.49
C LEU A 63 -22.70 24.28 -18.51
N ASP A 64 -23.58 25.03 -17.87
CA ASP A 64 -23.36 26.44 -17.52
C ASP A 64 -22.35 26.58 -16.37
N LYS A 65 -22.31 25.59 -15.46
CA LYS A 65 -21.35 25.43 -14.35
C LYS A 65 -20.89 23.97 -14.29
N PRO A 66 -19.94 23.56 -15.13
CA PRO A 66 -19.49 22.19 -15.20
C PRO A 66 -18.95 21.69 -13.85
N ARG A 67 -19.30 20.45 -13.46
CA ARG A 67 -18.80 19.77 -12.25
C ARG A 67 -17.30 19.52 -12.32
N ALA A 68 -16.78 19.31 -13.54
CA ALA A 68 -15.35 19.23 -13.79
C ALA A 68 -15.01 19.74 -15.19
N THR A 69 -13.79 20.22 -15.33
CA THR A 69 -13.15 20.52 -16.63
C THR A 69 -11.81 19.79 -16.70
N ALA A 70 -11.49 19.23 -17.87
CA ALA A 70 -10.18 18.70 -18.17
C ALA A 70 -9.65 19.31 -19.45
N GLU A 71 -8.50 20.00 -19.39
CA GLU A 71 -7.77 20.46 -20.57
C GLU A 71 -6.61 19.50 -20.84
N VAL A 72 -6.64 18.85 -21.98
CA VAL A 72 -5.62 17.92 -22.43
C VAL A 72 -4.74 18.60 -23.48
N THR A 73 -3.44 18.64 -23.27
CA THR A 73 -2.47 19.07 -24.28
C THR A 73 -1.77 17.82 -24.80
N TYR A 74 -1.82 17.61 -26.11
CA TYR A 74 -1.18 16.49 -26.79
C TYR A 74 0.27 16.81 -27.22
N HIS A 75 1.01 15.81 -27.68
CA HIS A 75 2.41 15.97 -28.11
C HIS A 75 2.60 16.88 -29.32
N ASP A 76 1.55 17.12 -30.11
CA ASP A 76 1.54 18.05 -31.24
C ASP A 76 1.09 19.46 -30.87
N ASP A 77 1.07 19.77 -29.58
CA ASP A 77 0.59 21.02 -28.95
C ASP A 77 -0.91 21.31 -29.19
N SER A 78 -1.66 20.40 -29.78
CA SER A 78 -3.11 20.52 -29.86
C SER A 78 -3.73 20.39 -28.46
N LYS A 79 -4.87 21.07 -28.26
CA LYS A 79 -5.58 21.08 -26.98
C LYS A 79 -7.04 20.70 -27.20
N ILE A 80 -7.56 19.91 -26.28
CA ILE A 80 -8.98 19.57 -26.19
C ILE A 80 -9.43 19.84 -24.75
N THR A 81 -10.59 20.51 -24.61
CA THR A 81 -11.22 20.75 -23.31
C THR A 81 -12.49 19.90 -23.20
N PHE A 82 -12.59 19.14 -22.12
CA PHE A 82 -13.80 18.41 -21.74
C PHE A 82 -14.49 19.14 -20.59
N GLU A 83 -15.80 19.35 -20.69
CA GLU A 83 -16.65 19.88 -19.64
C GLU A 83 -17.66 18.82 -19.22
N LEU A 84 -17.65 18.45 -17.95
CA LEU A 84 -18.54 17.46 -17.34
C LEU A 84 -19.76 18.17 -16.74
N GLY A 85 -20.95 17.84 -17.23
CA GLY A 85 -22.23 18.30 -16.69
C GLY A 85 -22.85 17.35 -15.68
N ASN A 86 -24.19 17.36 -15.62
CA ASN A 86 -24.99 16.50 -14.76
C ASN A 86 -24.99 15.04 -15.23
N ASP A 87 -25.42 14.13 -14.35
CA ASP A 87 -25.71 12.76 -14.71
C ASP A 87 -26.95 12.72 -15.62
N ALA A 88 -26.90 11.86 -16.63
CA ALA A 88 -28.01 11.70 -17.58
C ALA A 88 -29.13 10.85 -16.97
N SER A 89 -30.39 11.18 -17.29
CA SER A 89 -31.56 10.49 -16.76
C SER A 89 -31.54 8.98 -17.06
N GLY A 90 -31.95 8.16 -16.10
CA GLY A 90 -32.11 6.71 -16.27
C GLY A 90 -30.79 5.94 -16.31
N ASP A 91 -29.79 6.33 -15.53
CA ASP A 91 -28.45 5.71 -15.44
C ASP A 91 -27.72 5.63 -16.79
N ALA A 92 -28.06 6.55 -17.72
CA ALA A 92 -27.51 6.55 -19.08
C ALA A 92 -26.06 7.07 -19.16
N GLY A 93 -25.45 7.51 -18.04
CA GLY A 93 -24.12 8.09 -17.96
C GLY A 93 -24.15 9.58 -17.57
N CYS A 94 -23.29 10.39 -18.17
CA CYS A 94 -23.19 11.83 -17.86
C CYS A 94 -23.13 12.68 -19.13
N TYR A 95 -23.48 13.97 -18.98
CA TYR A 95 -23.40 14.94 -20.07
C TYR A 95 -21.98 15.50 -20.17
N VAL A 96 -21.48 15.57 -21.40
CA VAL A 96 -20.16 16.13 -21.71
C VAL A 96 -20.26 17.07 -22.91
N ARG A 97 -19.52 18.18 -22.86
CA ARG A 97 -19.28 19.06 -23.99
C ARG A 97 -17.79 19.17 -24.26
N ILE A 98 -17.41 19.23 -25.55
CA ILE A 98 -16.01 19.32 -25.98
C ILE A 98 -15.75 20.74 -26.51
N ASP A 99 -14.59 21.32 -26.14
CA ASP A 99 -14.08 22.64 -26.55
C ASP A 99 -15.05 23.79 -26.32
N LYS A 100 -15.95 23.66 -25.35
CA LYS A 100 -16.98 24.67 -25.04
C LYS A 100 -17.90 24.99 -26.22
N LYS A 101 -17.95 24.13 -27.22
CA LYS A 101 -18.66 24.29 -28.50
C LYS A 101 -19.31 23.01 -28.94
N GLY A 102 -20.20 23.10 -29.90
CA GLY A 102 -20.80 21.92 -30.53
C GLY A 102 -21.86 21.23 -29.68
N PRO A 103 -22.21 20.00 -30.04
CA PRO A 103 -23.26 19.22 -29.40
C PRO A 103 -22.87 18.78 -27.99
N ILE A 104 -23.88 18.43 -27.21
CA ILE A 104 -23.73 17.77 -25.93
C ILE A 104 -23.75 16.28 -26.19
N TYR A 105 -22.87 15.57 -25.54
CA TYR A 105 -22.75 14.11 -25.63
C TYR A 105 -23.19 13.45 -24.33
N VAL A 106 -23.76 12.26 -24.42
CA VAL A 106 -23.94 11.37 -23.28
C VAL A 106 -22.83 10.33 -23.35
N VAL A 107 -22.00 10.28 -22.32
CA VAL A 107 -20.88 9.32 -22.18
C VAL A 107 -21.09 8.44 -20.95
N ASN A 108 -20.32 7.37 -20.81
CA ASN A 108 -20.44 6.49 -19.67
C ASN A 108 -20.12 7.21 -18.33
N SER A 109 -20.67 6.72 -17.22
CA SER A 109 -20.47 7.30 -15.89
C SER A 109 -19.03 7.17 -15.39
N TYR A 110 -18.27 6.19 -15.89
CA TYR A 110 -16.86 5.99 -15.52
C TYR A 110 -15.99 7.21 -15.89
N PHE A 111 -16.29 7.89 -17.00
CA PHE A 111 -15.64 9.14 -17.36
C PHE A 111 -15.81 10.20 -16.26
N ALA A 112 -17.04 10.37 -15.74
CA ALA A 112 -17.31 11.29 -14.63
C ALA A 112 -16.52 10.88 -13.37
N GLU A 113 -16.49 9.58 -13.04
CA GLU A 113 -15.72 9.08 -11.90
C GLU A 113 -14.24 9.43 -11.99
N GLN A 114 -13.64 9.34 -13.20
CA GLN A 114 -12.25 9.74 -13.40
C GLN A 114 -12.04 11.24 -13.18
N LEU A 115 -12.87 12.10 -13.75
CA LEU A 115 -12.69 13.54 -13.66
C LEU A 115 -13.02 14.12 -12.26
N LEU A 116 -13.81 13.45 -11.45
CA LEU A 116 -14.19 13.87 -10.10
C LEU A 116 -13.27 13.35 -8.99
N LYS A 117 -12.18 12.64 -9.34
CA LYS A 117 -11.15 12.23 -8.39
C LYS A 117 -10.36 13.44 -7.87
N GLU A 118 -9.94 13.37 -6.61
CA GLU A 118 -8.97 14.29 -6.02
C GLU A 118 -7.55 13.88 -6.42
N SER A 119 -6.62 14.82 -6.46
CA SER A 119 -5.20 14.58 -6.82
C SER A 119 -4.53 13.48 -6.01
N VAL A 120 -4.88 13.36 -4.73
CA VAL A 120 -4.34 12.32 -3.83
C VAL A 120 -4.70 10.89 -4.27
N MET A 121 -5.75 10.71 -5.07
CA MET A 121 -6.15 9.39 -5.59
C MET A 121 -5.21 8.86 -6.68
N TYR A 122 -4.31 9.70 -7.19
CA TYR A 122 -3.28 9.34 -8.16
C TYR A 122 -1.93 9.00 -7.51
N ILE A 123 -1.86 8.97 -6.17
CA ILE A 123 -0.70 8.48 -5.42
C ILE A 123 -0.76 6.95 -5.37
N GLY A 124 0.38 6.30 -5.62
CA GLY A 124 0.49 4.84 -5.59
C GLY A 124 0.19 4.27 -4.21
N THR A 125 -0.47 3.13 -4.19
CA THR A 125 -0.91 2.45 -2.96
C THR A 125 -0.06 1.23 -2.59
N SER A 126 0.82 0.76 -3.46
CA SER A 126 1.77 -0.31 -3.15
C SER A 126 2.97 0.28 -2.42
N LEU A 127 2.96 0.17 -1.09
CA LEU A 127 3.87 0.89 -0.20
C LEU A 127 5.10 0.07 0.17
N ILE A 128 4.95 -1.23 0.33
CA ILE A 128 6.05 -2.17 0.59
C ILE A 128 5.91 -3.33 -0.37
N THR A 129 6.94 -3.55 -1.16
CA THR A 129 7.07 -4.71 -2.06
C THR A 129 8.08 -5.70 -1.50
N PRO A 130 7.88 -7.00 -1.70
CA PRO A 130 8.88 -7.99 -1.30
C PRO A 130 10.23 -7.69 -1.93
N PRO A 131 11.34 -7.87 -1.20
CA PRO A 131 12.68 -7.74 -1.79
C PRO A 131 12.87 -8.75 -2.93
N GLU A 132 13.49 -8.30 -4.02
CA GLU A 132 13.68 -9.13 -5.22
C GLU A 132 14.68 -10.27 -4.96
N ALA A 133 14.29 -11.48 -5.35
CA ALA A 133 15.19 -12.62 -5.45
C ALA A 133 16.23 -12.39 -6.56
N ARG A 134 17.39 -13.07 -6.45
CA ARG A 134 18.37 -13.05 -7.53
C ARG A 134 17.74 -13.64 -8.78
N LYS A 135 17.95 -12.99 -9.92
CA LYS A 135 17.64 -13.61 -11.21
C LYS A 135 18.61 -14.78 -11.38
N ASP A 136 18.09 -16.00 -11.39
CA ASP A 136 18.89 -17.21 -11.51
C ASP A 136 19.87 -17.11 -12.67
N ASP A 137 21.14 -17.24 -12.35
CA ASP A 137 22.14 -17.70 -13.30
C ASP A 137 21.86 -19.20 -13.47
N THR A 138 21.15 -19.60 -14.52
CA THR A 138 20.73 -20.98 -14.81
C THR A 138 21.91 -21.95 -15.03
N SER A 139 23.13 -21.51 -14.71
CA SER A 139 24.37 -22.28 -14.86
C SER A 139 24.74 -23.17 -13.67
N SER A 140 24.06 -23.05 -12.53
CA SER A 140 24.24 -23.99 -11.42
C SER A 140 22.90 -24.62 -11.02
N GLY A 141 22.74 -25.90 -11.33
CA GLY A 141 21.52 -26.70 -11.15
C GLY A 141 21.00 -26.90 -9.71
N THR A 142 21.11 -25.89 -8.87
CA THR A 142 20.54 -25.77 -7.53
C THR A 142 19.69 -24.52 -7.49
N GLY A 143 18.55 -24.53 -8.20
CA GLY A 143 17.50 -23.53 -8.04
C GLY A 143 17.00 -23.57 -6.59
N GLY A 144 17.62 -22.79 -5.70
CA GLY A 144 17.13 -22.55 -4.36
C GLY A 144 15.79 -21.83 -4.46
N ASN A 145 14.79 -22.24 -3.68
CA ASN A 145 13.51 -21.53 -3.56
C ASN A 145 13.74 -20.23 -2.78
N ASP A 146 14.27 -19.22 -3.46
CA ASP A 146 14.48 -17.90 -2.90
C ASP A 146 13.11 -17.29 -2.56
N THR A 147 12.89 -16.96 -1.29
CA THR A 147 11.59 -16.49 -0.80
C THR A 147 11.77 -15.23 0.04
N ALA A 148 10.96 -14.21 -0.24
CA ALA A 148 10.90 -13.02 0.61
C ALA A 148 10.29 -13.38 1.97
N VAL A 149 10.96 -13.00 3.05
CA VAL A 149 10.52 -13.29 4.42
C VAL A 149 10.67 -12.06 5.32
N MET A 150 9.85 -12.01 6.36
CA MET A 150 10.06 -11.10 7.49
C MET A 150 11.23 -11.62 8.33
N LYS A 151 12.36 -10.89 8.29
CA LYS A 151 13.56 -11.24 9.06
C LYS A 151 13.45 -10.80 10.52
N ASN A 152 12.96 -9.59 10.76
CA ASN A 152 12.77 -9.03 12.09
C ASN A 152 11.62 -8.03 12.11
N MET A 153 10.88 -7.99 13.21
CA MET A 153 9.81 -7.03 13.46
C MET A 153 9.92 -6.52 14.88
N LYS A 154 9.98 -5.19 15.03
CA LYS A 154 9.93 -4.52 16.33
C LYS A 154 8.70 -3.63 16.39
N LEU A 155 7.84 -3.91 17.36
CA LEU A 155 6.58 -3.25 17.59
C LEU A 155 6.66 -2.34 18.82
N SER A 156 6.20 -1.09 18.67
CA SER A 156 6.14 -0.10 19.74
C SER A 156 4.90 0.79 19.58
N GLY A 157 4.86 1.96 20.20
CA GLY A 157 3.74 2.89 20.13
C GLY A 157 2.90 2.91 21.40
N THR A 158 1.87 3.78 21.44
CA THR A 158 1.09 4.01 22.65
C THR A 158 0.21 2.82 23.07
N VAL A 159 -0.04 1.88 22.16
CA VAL A 159 -0.80 0.64 22.43
C VAL A 159 -0.03 -0.35 23.32
N ARG A 160 1.30 -0.22 23.43
CA ARG A 160 2.18 -1.14 24.17
C ARG A 160 2.91 -0.43 25.30
N LYS A 161 3.01 -1.11 26.44
CA LYS A 161 3.80 -0.60 27.57
C LYS A 161 5.30 -0.75 27.32
N GLU A 162 5.68 -1.83 26.67
CA GLU A 162 7.07 -2.19 26.33
C GLU A 162 7.16 -2.62 24.88
N PRO A 163 8.26 -2.34 24.18
CA PRO A 163 8.47 -2.83 22.83
C PRO A 163 8.45 -4.35 22.76
N LEU A 164 7.81 -4.87 21.72
CA LEU A 164 7.79 -6.28 21.38
C LEU A 164 8.67 -6.49 20.15
N GLU A 165 9.70 -7.33 20.24
CA GLU A 165 10.56 -7.63 19.12
C GLU A 165 10.64 -9.15 18.90
N PHE A 166 10.49 -9.59 17.65
CA PHE A 166 10.62 -10.97 17.25
C PHE A 166 11.12 -11.08 15.81
N GLY A 167 11.76 -12.19 15.50
CA GLY A 167 12.32 -12.40 14.17
C GLY A 167 12.68 -13.86 13.93
N VAL A 168 13.18 -14.13 12.71
CA VAL A 168 13.62 -15.47 12.33
C VAL A 168 14.64 -16.00 13.32
N ASN A 169 14.49 -17.26 13.66
CA ASN A 169 15.43 -17.93 14.53
C ASN A 169 16.67 -18.36 13.73
N THR A 170 17.82 -17.90 14.16
CA THR A 170 19.11 -18.30 13.56
C THR A 170 19.96 -19.14 14.51
N ARG A 171 19.37 -19.64 15.60
CA ARG A 171 20.08 -20.45 16.60
C ARG A 171 20.21 -21.90 16.13
N THR A 172 21.40 -22.43 16.31
CA THR A 172 21.77 -23.83 15.99
C THR A 172 22.25 -24.61 17.21
N ASP A 173 22.11 -24.01 18.42
CA ASP A 173 22.48 -24.65 19.68
C ASP A 173 21.45 -25.72 20.10
N ASP A 174 21.84 -26.62 21.03
CA ASP A 174 20.98 -27.68 21.57
C ASP A 174 19.90 -27.16 22.54
N SER A 175 19.64 -25.87 22.59
CA SER A 175 18.61 -25.31 23.45
C SER A 175 17.19 -25.52 22.85
N VAL A 176 16.18 -25.52 23.73
CA VAL A 176 14.78 -25.57 23.31
C VAL A 176 14.42 -24.46 22.28
N TYR A 177 15.17 -23.38 22.29
CA TYR A 177 14.90 -22.23 21.39
C TYR A 177 15.24 -22.54 19.93
N SER A 178 16.17 -23.47 19.64
CA SER A 178 16.52 -23.84 18.27
C SER A 178 15.37 -24.52 17.50
N THR A 179 14.35 -25.01 18.22
CA THR A 179 13.18 -25.69 17.61
C THR A 179 12.10 -24.75 17.06
N PHE A 180 12.19 -23.45 17.33
CA PHE A 180 11.20 -22.47 16.87
C PHE A 180 11.65 -21.78 15.58
N ASN A 181 10.72 -21.51 14.66
CA ASN A 181 10.98 -20.74 13.44
C ASN A 181 11.26 -19.26 13.74
N TYR A 182 10.58 -18.72 14.74
CA TYR A 182 10.74 -17.33 15.20
C TYR A 182 10.99 -17.27 16.69
N LEU A 183 11.78 -16.31 17.13
CA LEU A 183 12.02 -16.03 18.55
C LEU A 183 11.61 -14.60 18.90
N ILE A 184 10.98 -14.44 20.05
CA ILE A 184 10.83 -13.15 20.71
C ILE A 184 12.16 -12.83 21.38
N THR A 185 12.70 -11.65 21.10
CA THR A 185 13.96 -11.15 21.68
C THR A 185 13.74 -10.05 22.71
N SER A 186 12.58 -9.39 22.67
CA SER A 186 12.16 -8.36 23.64
C SER A 186 10.64 -8.49 23.91
N PRO A 187 10.15 -8.34 25.13
CA PRO A 187 10.88 -8.03 26.38
C PRO A 187 11.65 -9.20 26.99
N LEU A 188 11.35 -10.43 26.59
CA LEU A 188 12.00 -11.66 27.10
C LEU A 188 12.29 -12.63 25.95
N LEU A 189 13.40 -13.34 26.03
CA LEU A 189 13.69 -14.42 25.09
C LEU A 189 12.69 -15.56 25.27
N LYS A 190 11.86 -15.81 24.25
CA LYS A 190 10.86 -16.87 24.20
C LYS A 190 10.68 -17.40 22.78
N GLY A 191 10.23 -18.64 22.65
CA GLY A 191 9.71 -19.17 21.40
C GLY A 191 8.37 -18.52 21.06
N THR A 192 8.05 -18.52 19.76
CA THR A 192 6.74 -18.03 19.28
C THR A 192 5.76 -19.17 19.04
N GLY A 193 4.46 -18.85 19.09
CA GLY A 193 3.38 -19.69 18.56
C GLY A 193 3.04 -19.36 17.10
N ASP A 194 2.02 -20.03 16.56
CA ASP A 194 1.59 -19.91 15.15
C ASP A 194 1.17 -18.49 14.74
N SER A 195 0.65 -17.69 15.67
CA SER A 195 0.26 -16.30 15.41
C SER A 195 1.43 -15.44 14.87
N ALA A 196 2.64 -15.68 15.36
CA ALA A 196 3.83 -14.96 14.89
C ALA A 196 4.16 -15.31 13.41
N ALA A 197 4.00 -16.57 13.02
CA ALA A 197 4.23 -17.00 11.64
C ALA A 197 3.21 -16.36 10.68
N ASN A 198 1.93 -16.29 11.08
CA ASN A 198 0.88 -15.63 10.29
C ASN A 198 1.16 -14.12 10.11
N ILE A 199 1.59 -13.45 11.18
CA ILE A 199 1.99 -12.04 11.11
C ILE A 199 3.21 -11.87 10.19
N ALA A 200 4.22 -12.71 10.33
CA ALA A 200 5.43 -12.67 9.52
C ALA A 200 5.13 -12.85 8.02
N GLN A 201 4.24 -13.77 7.68
CA GLN A 201 3.83 -14.02 6.31
C GLN A 201 3.09 -12.80 5.71
N SER A 202 2.17 -12.20 6.46
CA SER A 202 1.40 -11.04 5.99
C SER A 202 2.24 -9.75 5.88
N ALA A 203 3.40 -9.69 6.52
CA ALA A 203 4.23 -8.49 6.56
C ALA A 203 5.17 -8.33 5.35
N THR A 204 5.21 -9.29 4.41
CA THR A 204 6.15 -9.25 3.28
C THR A 204 5.78 -8.23 2.21
N SER A 205 4.53 -7.75 2.19
CA SER A 205 4.04 -6.67 1.32
C SER A 205 3.04 -5.81 2.08
N LEU A 206 2.84 -4.58 1.62
CA LEU A 206 1.85 -3.67 2.20
C LEU A 206 1.26 -2.78 1.14
N ASP A 207 -0.06 -2.91 0.94
CA ASP A 207 -0.84 -2.04 0.09
C ASP A 207 -1.80 -1.19 0.94
N ALA A 208 -1.93 0.08 0.57
CA ALA A 208 -2.91 0.98 1.17
C ALA A 208 -4.27 0.84 0.48
N VAL A 209 -5.32 1.14 1.21
CA VAL A 209 -6.66 1.34 0.64
C VAL A 209 -6.66 2.55 -0.29
N ARG A 210 -6.00 3.63 0.13
CA ARG A 210 -5.78 4.85 -0.64
C ARG A 210 -4.85 5.82 0.10
N ALA A 211 -4.31 6.79 -0.61
CA ALA A 211 -3.76 7.99 0.03
C ALA A 211 -4.89 8.93 0.49
N VAL A 212 -4.64 9.70 1.53
CA VAL A 212 -5.59 10.64 2.15
C VAL A 212 -5.11 12.07 2.02
N LYS A 213 -3.81 12.28 2.20
CA LYS A 213 -3.21 13.60 2.19
C LYS A 213 -1.75 13.53 1.76
N ALA A 214 -1.41 14.26 0.70
CA ALA A 214 -0.04 14.54 0.34
C ALA A 214 0.51 15.70 1.20
N HIS A 215 1.80 15.65 1.54
CA HIS A 215 2.54 16.69 2.25
C HIS A 215 1.78 17.21 3.49
N PRO A 216 1.46 16.33 4.46
CA PRO A 216 0.67 16.71 5.62
C PRO A 216 1.41 17.68 6.52
N THR A 217 0.72 18.71 6.99
CA THR A 217 1.26 19.60 8.03
C THR A 217 1.29 18.91 9.39
N ALA A 218 2.08 19.44 10.34
CA ALA A 218 2.10 18.94 11.72
C ALA A 218 0.71 18.92 12.38
N ALA A 219 -0.15 19.91 12.08
CA ALA A 219 -1.52 19.95 12.56
C ALA A 219 -2.37 18.78 12.02
N GLN A 220 -2.24 18.49 10.73
CA GLN A 220 -2.93 17.36 10.10
C GLN A 220 -2.41 16.01 10.61
N LEU A 221 -1.10 15.86 10.79
CA LEU A 221 -0.53 14.65 11.43
C LEU A 221 -1.13 14.42 12.83
N LYS A 222 -1.29 15.47 13.62
CA LYS A 222 -1.94 15.39 14.93
C LYS A 222 -3.43 15.04 14.81
N GLU A 223 -4.12 15.58 13.82
CA GLU A 223 -5.51 15.23 13.51
C GLU A 223 -5.68 13.74 13.23
N TYR A 224 -4.73 13.12 12.51
CA TYR A 224 -4.71 11.69 12.21
C TYR A 224 -4.13 10.84 13.35
N GLY A 225 -3.64 11.45 14.46
CA GLY A 225 -3.01 10.75 15.58
C GLY A 225 -1.61 10.21 15.27
N LEU A 226 -0.95 10.80 14.27
CA LEU A 226 0.37 10.39 13.80
C LEU A 226 1.53 11.17 14.46
N ASP A 227 1.23 12.22 15.23
CA ASP A 227 2.20 12.91 16.10
C ASP A 227 2.60 12.06 17.33
N LYS A 228 1.70 11.16 17.77
CA LYS A 228 1.92 10.16 18.79
C LYS A 228 1.32 8.83 18.32
N PRO A 229 2.02 8.08 17.48
CA PRO A 229 1.46 6.90 16.84
C PRO A 229 0.91 5.89 17.82
N TYR A 230 -0.28 5.34 17.51
CA TYR A 230 -0.89 4.25 18.24
C TYR A 230 -0.02 3.01 18.23
N SER A 231 0.45 2.63 17.05
CA SER A 231 1.39 1.53 16.85
C SER A 231 2.48 1.91 15.86
N VAL A 232 3.70 1.47 16.11
CA VAL A 232 4.85 1.63 15.22
C VAL A 232 5.44 0.26 14.96
N CYS A 233 5.67 -0.06 13.70
CA CYS A 233 6.37 -1.26 13.27
C CYS A 233 7.66 -0.87 12.57
N GLU A 234 8.80 -1.33 13.12
CA GLU A 234 10.09 -1.35 12.44
C GLU A 234 10.25 -2.77 11.86
N LEU A 235 10.16 -2.89 10.54
CA LEU A 235 10.13 -4.16 9.81
C LEU A 235 11.43 -4.33 9.03
N THR A 236 12.03 -5.51 9.10
CA THR A 236 13.13 -5.90 8.21
C THR A 236 12.68 -7.10 7.38
N LEU A 237 12.66 -6.91 6.07
CA LEU A 237 12.45 -7.99 5.09
C LEU A 237 13.79 -8.44 4.54
N ALA A 238 13.87 -9.67 4.06
CA ALA A 238 15.03 -10.21 3.35
C ALA A 238 14.58 -11.33 2.39
N VAL A 239 15.42 -11.65 1.44
CA VAL A 239 15.28 -12.90 0.67
C VAL A 239 16.00 -13.99 1.43
N GLN A 240 15.29 -15.08 1.73
CA GLN A 240 15.80 -16.30 2.30
C GLN A 240 16.16 -17.29 1.19
N THR A 241 17.31 -17.91 1.27
CA THR A 241 17.73 -18.99 0.38
C THR A 241 18.26 -20.18 1.17
N PHE A 242 18.07 -21.35 0.63
CA PHE A 242 18.54 -22.61 1.20
C PHE A 242 19.63 -23.19 0.29
N THR A 243 20.78 -23.52 0.85
CA THR A 243 21.87 -24.15 0.13
C THR A 243 22.21 -25.46 0.81
N SER A 244 22.19 -26.57 0.07
CA SER A 244 22.71 -27.85 0.56
C SER A 244 24.23 -27.85 0.46
N THR A 245 24.91 -28.34 1.51
CA THR A 245 26.34 -28.55 1.52
C THR A 245 26.66 -29.98 1.08
N ASP A 246 27.95 -30.27 0.84
CA ASP A 246 28.42 -31.62 0.46
C ASP A 246 28.16 -32.70 1.55
N ASP A 247 27.90 -32.26 2.78
CA ASP A 247 27.56 -33.13 3.93
C ASP A 247 26.04 -33.28 4.15
N ASP A 248 25.20 -32.95 3.13
CA ASP A 248 23.74 -32.95 3.21
C ASP A 248 23.15 -31.98 4.28
N GLU A 249 23.94 -31.04 4.79
CA GLU A 249 23.44 -29.98 5.67
C GLU A 249 22.78 -28.86 4.87
N THR A 250 21.60 -28.41 5.31
CA THR A 250 20.93 -27.26 4.71
C THR A 250 21.33 -25.98 5.44
N VAL A 251 22.01 -25.09 4.74
CA VAL A 251 22.39 -23.77 5.25
C VAL A 251 21.37 -22.73 4.77
N THR A 252 20.76 -22.01 5.71
CA THR A 252 19.86 -20.89 5.44
C THR A 252 20.64 -19.59 5.45
N THR A 253 20.55 -18.82 4.37
CA THR A 253 21.15 -17.49 4.28
C THR A 253 20.12 -16.44 3.93
N TYR A 254 20.41 -15.16 4.25
CA TYR A 254 19.52 -14.02 4.01
C TYR A 254 20.30 -12.93 3.27
N TYR A 255 19.68 -12.38 2.23
CA TYR A 255 20.27 -11.32 1.42
C TYR A 255 19.19 -10.30 0.97
N ASN A 256 19.58 -9.20 0.31
CA ASN A 256 18.69 -8.11 -0.14
C ASN A 256 17.75 -7.60 0.97
N SER A 257 18.31 -7.37 2.16
CA SER A 257 17.51 -6.90 3.29
C SER A 257 17.06 -5.45 3.09
N THR A 258 15.76 -5.20 3.25
CA THR A 258 15.13 -3.88 3.28
C THR A 258 14.59 -3.58 4.66
N LYS A 259 14.53 -2.30 5.03
CA LYS A 259 13.98 -1.85 6.31
C LYS A 259 12.84 -0.89 6.04
N HIS A 260 11.76 -1.07 6.78
CA HIS A 260 10.56 -0.26 6.66
C HIS A 260 10.08 0.20 8.03
N ILE A 261 9.50 1.40 8.09
CA ILE A 261 8.91 1.97 9.30
C ILE A 261 7.46 2.33 8.99
N ILE A 262 6.53 1.66 9.66
CA ILE A 262 5.10 1.91 9.52
C ILE A 262 4.60 2.52 10.83
N LYS A 263 4.03 3.72 10.76
CA LYS A 263 3.42 4.42 11.91
C LYS A 263 1.92 4.45 11.71
N LEU A 264 1.17 3.89 12.65
CA LEU A 264 -0.29 3.88 12.64
C LEU A 264 -0.82 4.90 13.65
N GLY A 265 -1.73 5.75 13.19
CA GLY A 265 -2.47 6.69 14.01
C GLY A 265 -3.81 6.12 14.49
N LYS A 266 -4.84 6.95 14.52
CA LYS A 266 -6.21 6.54 14.86
C LYS A 266 -6.88 5.83 13.68
N LYS A 267 -7.98 5.14 13.95
CA LYS A 267 -8.86 4.54 12.91
C LYS A 267 -9.81 5.59 12.35
N ASP A 268 -10.16 5.44 11.08
CA ASP A 268 -11.28 6.13 10.46
C ASP A 268 -12.63 5.48 10.87
N LYS A 269 -13.73 5.97 10.29
CA LYS A 269 -15.09 5.45 10.53
C LYS A 269 -15.29 4.00 10.07
N ASP A 270 -14.49 3.55 9.10
CA ASP A 270 -14.57 2.21 8.50
C ASP A 270 -13.58 1.23 9.16
N GLY A 271 -12.84 1.68 10.18
CA GLY A 271 -11.89 0.88 10.95
C GLY A 271 -10.50 0.76 10.35
N ASN A 272 -10.18 1.53 9.29
CA ASN A 272 -8.84 1.59 8.70
C ASN A 272 -7.96 2.54 9.51
N TYR A 273 -6.66 2.24 9.59
CA TYR A 273 -5.70 3.11 10.26
C TYR A 273 -5.19 4.20 9.33
N TYR A 274 -5.13 5.45 9.83
CA TYR A 274 -4.28 6.46 9.21
C TYR A 274 -2.82 6.07 9.45
N ALA A 275 -2.00 6.14 8.41
CA ALA A 275 -0.63 5.65 8.45
C ALA A 275 0.37 6.57 7.74
N LEU A 276 1.61 6.56 8.24
CA LEU A 276 2.81 6.95 7.51
C LEU A 276 3.65 5.70 7.27
N VAL A 277 4.23 5.57 6.09
CA VAL A 277 5.08 4.45 5.72
C VAL A 277 6.39 5.00 5.16
N ASP A 278 7.49 4.54 5.75
CA ASP A 278 8.85 4.96 5.41
C ASP A 278 8.98 6.50 5.36
N ASP A 279 9.68 7.02 4.37
CA ASP A 279 9.88 8.45 4.15
C ASP A 279 8.84 9.05 3.18
N TYR A 280 7.80 8.30 2.81
CA TYR A 280 6.74 8.84 1.97
C TYR A 280 6.00 9.97 2.69
N ASN A 281 6.08 11.16 2.11
CA ASN A 281 5.46 12.36 2.68
C ASN A 281 3.96 12.43 2.38
N ALA A 282 3.26 11.34 2.66
CA ALA A 282 1.81 11.22 2.49
C ALA A 282 1.18 10.40 3.62
N VAL A 283 -0.07 10.74 3.97
CA VAL A 283 -0.89 9.92 4.87
C VAL A 283 -1.72 8.96 4.04
N TYR A 284 -1.70 7.69 4.44
CA TYR A 284 -2.44 6.60 3.82
C TYR A 284 -3.51 6.05 4.76
N LEU A 285 -4.49 5.34 4.21
CA LEU A 285 -5.36 4.44 4.96
C LEU A 285 -4.93 3.00 4.75
N LEU A 286 -4.65 2.30 5.84
CA LEU A 286 -4.34 0.88 5.86
C LEU A 286 -5.50 0.10 6.46
N SER A 287 -5.93 -0.96 5.79
CA SER A 287 -6.91 -1.88 6.34
C SER A 287 -6.37 -2.53 7.62
N SER A 288 -7.24 -2.74 8.63
CA SER A 288 -6.84 -3.49 9.83
C SER A 288 -6.35 -4.91 9.50
N GLY A 289 -6.88 -5.51 8.42
CA GLY A 289 -6.46 -6.82 7.95
C GLY A 289 -5.05 -6.83 7.34
N SER A 290 -4.61 -5.71 6.77
CA SER A 290 -3.26 -5.57 6.20
C SER A 290 -2.17 -5.38 7.25
N VAL A 291 -2.56 -5.00 8.48
CA VAL A 291 -1.63 -4.73 9.59
C VAL A 291 -2.00 -5.52 10.86
N PRO A 292 -2.06 -6.87 10.79
CA PRO A 292 -2.50 -7.71 11.92
C PRO A 292 -1.64 -7.53 13.18
N TRP A 293 -0.40 -7.04 13.03
CA TRP A 293 0.52 -6.73 14.10
C TRP A 293 0.16 -5.45 14.88
N ALA A 294 -0.78 -4.63 14.39
CA ALA A 294 -1.07 -3.29 14.94
C ALA A 294 -1.36 -3.30 16.45
N GLU A 295 -2.13 -4.27 16.92
CA GLU A 295 -2.56 -4.41 18.32
C GLU A 295 -1.88 -5.57 19.06
N THR A 296 -1.03 -6.35 18.37
CA THR A 296 -0.38 -7.55 18.91
C THR A 296 0.44 -7.24 20.18
N GLN A 297 0.24 -8.04 21.21
CA GLN A 297 0.96 -7.99 22.47
C GLN A 297 1.86 -9.24 22.63
N PHE A 298 2.75 -9.22 23.62
CA PHE A 298 3.63 -10.37 23.91
C PHE A 298 2.87 -11.68 24.07
N ASN A 299 1.75 -11.66 24.81
CA ASN A 299 0.96 -12.86 25.10
C ASN A 299 0.23 -13.44 23.88
N ASP A 300 0.06 -12.65 22.82
CA ASP A 300 -0.65 -13.09 21.61
C ASP A 300 0.23 -13.96 20.71
N ILE A 301 1.57 -13.83 20.86
CA ILE A 301 2.52 -14.54 19.99
C ILE A 301 3.48 -15.47 20.73
N VAL A 302 3.53 -15.42 22.06
CA VAL A 302 4.40 -16.33 22.82
C VAL A 302 3.87 -17.75 22.76
N THR A 303 4.80 -18.72 22.62
CA THR A 303 4.41 -20.13 22.69
C THR A 303 3.86 -20.49 24.07
N PRO A 304 2.78 -21.30 24.15
CA PRO A 304 2.33 -21.88 25.41
C PRO A 304 3.26 -22.98 25.93
N LEU A 305 4.26 -23.41 25.16
CA LEU A 305 5.21 -24.43 25.56
C LEU A 305 6.09 -23.93 26.70
N LEU A 306 5.96 -24.55 27.88
CA LEU A 306 6.70 -24.15 29.07
C LEU A 306 8.14 -24.65 29.04
N PHE A 307 8.34 -25.88 28.59
CA PHE A 307 9.69 -26.49 28.37
C PHE A 307 9.60 -27.60 27.32
N LEU A 308 10.69 -27.85 26.69
CA LEU A 308 10.89 -29.02 25.80
C LEU A 308 12.23 -29.70 26.17
N ARG A 309 12.17 -30.99 26.39
CA ARG A 309 13.35 -31.85 26.58
C ARG A 309 13.12 -33.17 25.87
N ASP A 310 14.16 -33.70 25.26
CA ASP A 310 14.12 -35.05 24.73
C ASP A 310 13.94 -36.04 25.87
N ILE A 311 12.95 -36.93 25.77
CA ILE A 311 12.65 -37.94 26.79
C ILE A 311 13.85 -38.86 27.02
N THR A 312 14.71 -39.10 26.03
CA THR A 312 15.91 -39.89 26.15
C THR A 312 16.96 -39.28 27.07
N THR A 313 16.87 -37.96 27.32
CA THR A 313 17.78 -37.25 28.24
C THR A 313 17.33 -37.30 29.71
N VAL A 314 16.11 -37.82 29.96
CA VAL A 314 15.57 -37.94 31.33
C VAL A 314 16.24 -39.06 32.08
N LYS A 315 16.94 -38.74 33.17
CA LYS A 315 17.63 -39.70 34.02
C LYS A 315 16.74 -40.32 35.09
N SER A 316 15.84 -39.52 35.66
CA SER A 316 14.90 -39.96 36.68
C SER A 316 13.71 -39.04 36.77
N ILE A 317 12.55 -39.57 37.17
CA ILE A 317 11.33 -38.80 37.49
C ILE A 317 10.96 -39.16 38.94
N GLU A 318 10.82 -38.13 39.77
CA GLU A 318 10.35 -38.27 41.15
C GLU A 318 9.03 -37.55 41.29
N VAL A 319 8.02 -38.22 41.81
CA VAL A 319 6.69 -37.65 42.04
C VAL A 319 6.41 -37.67 43.56
N ASN A 320 6.29 -36.51 44.15
CA ASN A 320 5.98 -36.33 45.57
C ASN A 320 4.52 -35.98 45.80
#